data_f933a1cace25912e519d566aec7c55db
#
_entry.id   f933a1cace25912e519d566aec7c55db
#
_cell.length_a   1.000
_cell.length_b   1.000
_cell.length_c   1.000
_cell.angle_alpha   90.00
_cell.angle_beta   90.00
_cell.angle_gamma   90.00
#
_symmetry.space_group_name_H-M   'P 1'
#
loop_
_entity.id
_entity.type
_entity.pdbx_description
1 polymer ?
#
loop_
_entity_poly.entity_id
_entity_poly.type
_entity_poly.pdbx_seq_one_letter_code
_entity_poly.pdbx_strand_id
1 'polypeptide(L)'
;MCRLLAYASAEPASLSSIVGPTLTDFVELSKEHKDGWGLTTCASIGGVQERERDLAPAVESDLFAQVAHDRESDGALFHLRLASKGLAVDLSNNHPFIHGDISFMHNGTIRPASSVEKLIDADLLGQLTSTTDSERYFFAILSQAKSLGLIEAIRATVKEISSTLKYSAINSITLTPDFLIAVCQYDETEQSEWTVPFHYELRFTKEDGAVKIASTGWGHDDWTPLTNGKMLVVNRADLSHKILDI
;
A
#
# COMPACT_ATOMS: atom_id res chain seq x y z
N MET A 1 10.73 8.02 -3.42
CA MET A 1 9.89 7.06 -2.65
C MET A 1 8.48 7.05 -3.20
N CYS A 2 7.74 5.94 -3.01
CA CYS A 2 6.44 5.69 -3.63
C CYS A 2 5.30 6.55 -3.06
N ARG A 3 4.11 6.50 -3.68
CA ARG A 3 2.86 7.06 -3.15
C ARG A 3 1.79 6.00 -3.11
N LEU A 4 1.00 6.02 -2.07
CA LEU A 4 -0.06 5.06 -1.77
C LEU A 4 -1.40 5.78 -1.76
N LEU A 5 -2.41 5.21 -2.42
CA LEU A 5 -3.82 5.62 -2.32
C LEU A 5 -4.67 4.36 -2.27
N ALA A 6 -5.63 4.30 -1.37
CA ALA A 6 -6.52 3.16 -1.21
C ALA A 6 -7.92 3.60 -0.78
N TYR A 7 -8.91 2.77 -1.05
CA TYR A 7 -10.25 2.96 -0.50
C TYR A 7 -10.95 1.64 -0.17
N ALA A 8 -11.92 1.75 0.72
CA ALA A 8 -13.01 0.81 0.90
C ALA A 8 -14.32 1.59 0.88
N SER A 9 -15.34 1.11 0.13
CA SER A 9 -16.62 1.78 -0.03
C SER A 9 -17.80 0.85 0.24
N ALA A 10 -18.94 1.43 0.60
CA ALA A 10 -20.17 0.69 0.86
C ALA A 10 -20.76 0.06 -0.41
N GLU A 11 -20.56 0.72 -1.56
CA GLU A 11 -21.03 0.28 -2.86
C GLU A 11 -19.85 0.24 -3.84
N PRO A 12 -19.86 -0.68 -4.81
CA PRO A 12 -18.85 -0.68 -5.87
C PRO A 12 -18.82 0.64 -6.65
N ALA A 13 -17.63 1.18 -6.84
CA ALA A 13 -17.41 2.38 -7.63
C ALA A 13 -16.00 2.39 -8.22
N SER A 14 -15.78 3.22 -9.23
CA SER A 14 -14.44 3.37 -9.83
C SER A 14 -13.55 4.25 -8.95
N LEU A 15 -12.22 4.10 -9.10
CA LEU A 15 -11.25 4.95 -8.40
C LEU A 15 -11.52 6.44 -8.67
N SER A 16 -11.84 6.78 -9.91
CA SER A 16 -12.17 8.15 -10.31
C SER A 16 -13.43 8.68 -9.63
N SER A 17 -14.44 7.85 -9.44
CA SER A 17 -15.68 8.24 -8.73
C SER A 17 -15.45 8.42 -7.23
N ILE A 18 -14.68 7.53 -6.61
CA ILE A 18 -14.41 7.58 -5.14
C ILE A 18 -13.52 8.76 -4.76
N VAL A 19 -12.47 9.02 -5.52
CA VAL A 19 -11.51 10.10 -5.20
C VAL A 19 -12.00 11.44 -5.73
N GLY A 20 -12.77 11.41 -6.81
CA GLY A 20 -13.32 12.61 -7.45
C GLY A 20 -12.25 13.42 -8.21
N PRO A 21 -12.50 14.73 -8.42
CA PRO A 21 -11.62 15.59 -9.23
C PRO A 21 -10.18 15.65 -8.73
N THR A 22 -9.96 15.46 -7.45
CA THR A 22 -8.64 15.53 -6.80
C THR A 22 -7.75 14.31 -7.13
N LEU A 23 -8.31 13.25 -7.76
CA LEU A 23 -7.48 12.16 -8.28
C LEU A 23 -6.42 12.67 -9.25
N THR A 24 -6.73 13.72 -10.01
CA THR A 24 -5.76 14.35 -10.94
C THR A 24 -4.51 14.83 -10.19
N ASP A 25 -4.67 15.44 -9.02
CA ASP A 25 -3.53 15.94 -8.23
C ASP A 25 -2.65 14.79 -7.72
N PHE A 26 -3.27 13.66 -7.33
CA PHE A 26 -2.51 12.46 -6.96
C PHE A 26 -1.77 11.86 -8.16
N VAL A 27 -2.41 11.79 -9.32
CA VAL A 27 -1.82 11.26 -10.56
C VAL A 27 -0.65 12.14 -11.04
N GLU A 28 -0.74 13.46 -10.87
CA GLU A 28 0.36 14.39 -11.17
C GLU A 28 1.66 14.07 -10.41
N LEU A 29 1.57 13.46 -9.21
CA LEU A 29 2.74 12.98 -8.48
C LEU A 29 3.53 11.93 -9.27
N SER A 30 2.92 11.27 -10.25
CA SER A 30 3.63 10.29 -11.09
C SER A 30 4.68 10.91 -12.02
N LYS A 31 4.72 12.23 -12.18
CA LYS A 31 5.82 12.93 -12.86
C LYS A 31 7.14 12.78 -12.11
N GLU A 32 7.07 12.73 -10.77
CA GLU A 32 8.23 12.46 -9.90
C GLU A 32 8.38 10.97 -9.63
N HIS A 33 7.25 10.27 -9.35
CA HIS A 33 7.19 8.83 -9.08
C HIS A 33 6.97 8.05 -10.39
N LYS A 34 7.92 8.20 -11.30
CA LYS A 34 7.79 7.88 -12.73
C LYS A 34 8.12 6.44 -13.13
N ASP A 35 8.50 5.59 -12.17
CA ASP A 35 8.98 4.24 -12.45
C ASP A 35 7.85 3.20 -12.50
N GLY A 36 6.65 3.66 -12.81
CA GLY A 36 5.46 2.87 -13.02
C GLY A 36 4.35 3.09 -11.99
N TRP A 37 3.23 2.45 -12.27
CA TRP A 37 2.05 2.44 -11.42
C TRP A 37 1.45 1.03 -11.31
N GLY A 38 0.55 0.84 -10.35
CA GLY A 38 -0.28 -0.34 -10.27
C GLY A 38 -1.57 -0.09 -9.50
N LEU A 39 -2.65 -0.64 -10.02
CA LEU A 39 -3.99 -0.61 -9.45
C LEU A 39 -4.47 -2.04 -9.24
N THR A 40 -4.90 -2.35 -8.02
CA THR A 40 -5.60 -3.60 -7.70
C THR A 40 -6.97 -3.28 -7.14
N THR A 41 -7.99 -3.96 -7.62
CA THR A 41 -9.32 -3.97 -7.03
C THR A 41 -9.60 -5.30 -6.38
N CYS A 42 -10.42 -5.31 -5.34
CA CYS A 42 -10.86 -6.50 -4.62
C CYS A 42 -12.33 -6.33 -4.24
N ALA A 43 -13.19 -7.15 -4.85
CA ALA A 43 -14.58 -7.20 -4.42
C ALA A 43 -14.69 -7.86 -3.03
N SER A 44 -15.49 -7.28 -2.12
CA SER A 44 -15.77 -7.88 -0.80
C SER A 44 -16.54 -9.19 -0.94
N ILE A 45 -17.43 -9.27 -1.92
CA ILE A 45 -18.15 -10.49 -2.26
C ILE A 45 -17.37 -11.26 -3.33
N GLY A 46 -17.00 -12.50 -3.00
CA GLY A 46 -16.28 -13.39 -3.92
C GLY A 46 -14.76 -13.24 -3.91
N GLY A 47 -14.20 -12.17 -3.34
CA GLY A 47 -12.77 -12.00 -3.12
C GLY A 47 -11.91 -11.93 -4.38
N VAL A 48 -12.52 -11.71 -5.55
CA VAL A 48 -11.79 -11.65 -6.82
C VAL A 48 -10.89 -10.41 -6.84
N GLN A 49 -9.61 -10.65 -7.08
CA GLN A 49 -8.60 -9.60 -7.23
C GLN A 49 -8.32 -9.37 -8.71
N GLU A 50 -8.41 -8.12 -9.14
CA GLU A 50 -7.99 -7.72 -10.49
C GLU A 50 -6.85 -6.70 -10.37
N ARG A 51 -5.78 -6.90 -11.13
CA ARG A 51 -4.58 -6.07 -11.08
C ARG A 51 -4.14 -5.62 -12.47
N GLU A 52 -3.91 -4.31 -12.61
CA GLU A 52 -3.20 -3.72 -13.74
C GLU A 52 -1.95 -2.99 -13.27
N ARG A 53 -0.90 -3.04 -14.09
CA ARG A 53 0.39 -2.38 -13.80
C ARG A 53 1.05 -1.96 -15.10
N ASP A 54 1.74 -0.83 -15.06
CA ASP A 54 2.56 -0.36 -16.16
C ASP A 54 3.87 0.25 -15.64
N LEU A 55 4.89 0.31 -16.46
CA LEU A 55 6.16 0.98 -16.16
C LEU A 55 6.14 2.46 -16.55
N ALA A 56 5.17 2.90 -17.34
CA ALA A 56 4.97 4.31 -17.65
C ALA A 56 4.46 5.08 -16.42
N PRO A 57 4.72 6.39 -16.32
CA PRO A 57 4.05 7.25 -15.35
C PRO A 57 2.52 7.20 -15.51
N ALA A 58 1.77 7.21 -14.42
CA ALA A 58 0.30 7.13 -14.49
C ALA A 58 -0.31 8.29 -15.29
N VAL A 59 0.27 9.49 -15.20
CA VAL A 59 -0.18 10.69 -15.94
C VAL A 59 -0.04 10.55 -17.46
N GLU A 60 0.79 9.65 -17.95
CA GLU A 60 1.05 9.37 -19.36
C GLU A 60 0.41 8.05 -19.84
N SER A 61 -0.31 7.34 -18.97
CA SER A 61 -0.83 6.00 -19.23
C SER A 61 -2.33 6.03 -19.59
N ASP A 62 -2.65 5.82 -20.85
CA ASP A 62 -4.05 5.65 -21.29
C ASP A 62 -4.70 4.43 -20.62
N LEU A 63 -3.92 3.37 -20.37
CA LEU A 63 -4.39 2.20 -19.64
C LEU A 63 -4.80 2.57 -18.21
N PHE A 64 -4.00 3.40 -17.51
CA PHE A 64 -4.38 3.88 -16.18
C PHE A 64 -5.69 4.67 -16.23
N ALA A 65 -5.79 5.64 -17.14
CA ALA A 65 -6.97 6.48 -17.28
C ALA A 65 -8.24 5.63 -17.50
N GLN A 66 -8.15 4.63 -18.37
CA GLN A 66 -9.25 3.70 -18.63
C GLN A 66 -9.60 2.88 -17.39
N VAL A 67 -8.63 2.20 -16.77
CA VAL A 67 -8.88 1.31 -15.63
C VAL A 67 -9.38 2.07 -14.40
N ALA A 68 -8.85 3.26 -14.13
CA ALA A 68 -9.28 4.11 -13.03
C ALA A 68 -10.72 4.62 -13.19
N HIS A 69 -11.20 4.75 -14.43
CA HIS A 69 -12.56 5.21 -14.74
C HIS A 69 -13.56 4.04 -14.84
N ASP A 70 -13.19 2.93 -15.49
CA ASP A 70 -14.13 1.89 -15.90
C ASP A 70 -14.25 0.74 -14.89
N ARG A 71 -13.19 0.48 -14.09
CA ARG A 71 -13.19 -0.65 -13.16
C ARG A 71 -13.85 -0.28 -11.84
N GLU A 72 -15.00 -0.87 -11.57
CA GLU A 72 -15.76 -0.68 -10.34
C GLU A 72 -15.43 -1.77 -9.32
N SER A 73 -15.25 -1.38 -8.05
CA SER A 73 -15.08 -2.27 -6.92
C SER A 73 -15.40 -1.53 -5.62
N ASP A 74 -15.67 -2.26 -4.56
CA ASP A 74 -15.84 -1.72 -3.21
C ASP A 74 -14.53 -1.68 -2.40
N GLY A 75 -13.39 -1.92 -3.07
CA GLY A 75 -12.06 -1.73 -2.50
C GLY A 75 -10.97 -1.74 -3.55
N ALA A 76 -9.99 -0.83 -3.40
CA ALA A 76 -8.84 -0.74 -4.29
C ALA A 76 -7.57 -0.26 -3.59
N LEU A 77 -6.42 -0.66 -4.17
CA LEU A 77 -5.08 -0.16 -3.89
C LEU A 77 -4.50 0.47 -5.14
N PHE A 78 -4.04 1.70 -5.06
CA PHE A 78 -3.34 2.40 -6.14
C PHE A 78 -1.96 2.86 -5.68
N HIS A 79 -0.94 2.53 -6.44
CA HIS A 79 0.46 2.75 -6.13
C HIS A 79 1.17 3.49 -7.25
N LEU A 80 1.88 4.58 -6.90
CA LEU A 80 2.84 5.25 -7.79
C LEU A 80 4.25 4.91 -7.34
N ARG A 81 5.07 4.39 -8.26
CA ARG A 81 6.40 3.88 -7.96
C ARG A 81 7.49 4.92 -8.22
N LEU A 82 8.38 5.03 -7.25
CA LEU A 82 9.74 5.55 -7.45
C LEU A 82 10.72 4.49 -6.96
N ALA A 83 11.44 3.86 -7.88
CA ALA A 83 12.37 2.78 -7.57
C ALA A 83 13.53 3.29 -6.69
N SER A 84 13.89 2.51 -5.66
CA SER A 84 15.09 2.79 -4.87
C SER A 84 16.33 2.64 -5.75
N LYS A 85 17.37 3.44 -5.48
CA LYS A 85 18.62 3.43 -6.25
C LYS A 85 19.18 2.00 -6.34
N GLY A 86 19.42 1.55 -7.56
CA GLY A 86 19.95 0.21 -7.85
C GLY A 86 18.92 -0.90 -8.04
N LEU A 87 17.62 -0.63 -7.82
CA LEU A 87 16.56 -1.57 -8.17
C LEU A 87 16.13 -1.39 -9.63
N ALA A 88 15.93 -2.52 -10.33
CA ALA A 88 15.44 -2.49 -11.70
C ALA A 88 14.01 -1.94 -11.79
N VAL A 89 13.75 -1.17 -12.84
CA VAL A 89 12.40 -0.80 -13.26
C VAL A 89 11.85 -1.97 -14.06
N ASP A 90 11.08 -2.83 -13.39
CA ASP A 90 10.54 -4.08 -13.90
C ASP A 90 9.14 -4.29 -13.31
N LEU A 91 8.22 -4.89 -14.09
CA LEU A 91 6.86 -5.16 -13.65
C LEU A 91 6.79 -6.10 -12.45
N SER A 92 7.74 -7.04 -12.30
CA SER A 92 7.80 -7.90 -11.12
C SER A 92 8.01 -7.13 -9.83
N ASN A 93 8.66 -5.96 -9.92
CA ASN A 93 8.93 -5.06 -8.80
C ASN A 93 7.83 -4.03 -8.54
N ASN A 94 6.78 -3.96 -9.39
CA ASN A 94 5.69 -3.01 -9.22
C ASN A 94 4.61 -3.55 -8.28
N HIS A 95 4.20 -2.68 -7.36
CA HIS A 95 3.04 -2.92 -6.49
C HIS A 95 1.71 -2.76 -7.27
N PRO A 96 0.58 -3.20 -6.70
CA PRO A 96 0.47 -4.06 -5.53
C PRO A 96 0.93 -5.51 -5.80
N PHE A 97 1.44 -6.17 -4.76
CA PHE A 97 1.64 -7.61 -4.75
C PHE A 97 0.34 -8.32 -4.37
N ILE A 98 0.13 -9.54 -4.89
CA ILE A 98 -1.07 -10.34 -4.61
C ILE A 98 -0.64 -11.75 -4.23
N HIS A 99 -1.26 -12.28 -3.18
CA HIS A 99 -1.20 -13.69 -2.80
C HIS A 99 -2.57 -14.14 -2.29
N GLY A 100 -3.19 -15.09 -2.98
CA GLY A 100 -4.58 -15.48 -2.70
C GLY A 100 -5.54 -14.29 -2.84
N ASP A 101 -6.29 -14.03 -1.80
CA ASP A 101 -7.26 -12.93 -1.71
C ASP A 101 -6.70 -11.67 -1.01
N ILE A 102 -5.39 -11.59 -0.84
CA ILE A 102 -4.70 -10.46 -0.19
C ILE A 102 -3.89 -9.68 -1.20
N SER A 103 -4.13 -8.37 -1.30
CA SER A 103 -3.27 -7.41 -2.00
C SER A 103 -2.50 -6.56 -1.01
N PHE A 104 -1.27 -6.18 -1.39
CA PHE A 104 -0.34 -5.46 -0.53
C PHE A 104 0.46 -4.42 -1.31
N MET A 105 0.63 -3.25 -0.73
CA MET A 105 1.57 -2.23 -1.21
C MET A 105 2.35 -1.60 -0.06
N HIS A 106 3.58 -1.18 -0.35
CA HIS A 106 4.53 -0.64 0.61
C HIS A 106 5.20 0.63 0.09
N ASN A 107 5.41 1.59 0.97
CA ASN A 107 6.23 2.77 0.74
C ASN A 107 7.30 2.88 1.82
N GLY A 108 8.54 2.69 1.43
CA GLY A 108 9.71 2.72 2.29
C GLY A 108 10.83 1.85 1.76
N THR A 109 11.78 1.52 2.63
CA THR A 109 12.91 0.65 2.29
C THR A 109 13.40 -0.07 3.54
N ILE A 110 13.57 -1.41 3.46
CA ILE A 110 14.21 -2.25 4.49
C ILE A 110 15.58 -2.70 3.96
N ARG A 111 16.63 -2.56 4.75
CA ARG A 111 18.01 -2.78 4.30
C ARG A 111 18.77 -3.75 5.20
N PRO A 112 19.49 -4.71 4.60
CA PRO A 112 19.33 -5.15 3.21
C PRO A 112 18.00 -5.90 3.01
N ALA A 113 17.46 -5.91 1.77
CA ALA A 113 16.18 -6.60 1.47
C ALA A 113 16.17 -8.06 1.93
N SER A 114 17.30 -8.79 1.76
CA SER A 114 17.46 -10.17 2.17
C SER A 114 17.36 -10.39 3.69
N SER A 115 17.52 -9.34 4.52
CA SER A 115 17.36 -9.48 5.97
C SER A 115 15.95 -9.87 6.40
N VAL A 116 14.94 -9.59 5.56
CA VAL A 116 13.55 -9.97 5.81
C VAL A 116 13.30 -11.46 5.57
N GLU A 117 14.12 -12.14 4.75
CA GLU A 117 13.93 -13.54 4.38
C GLU A 117 13.92 -14.50 5.59
N LYS A 118 14.64 -14.15 6.66
CA LYS A 118 14.62 -14.91 7.93
C LYS A 118 13.25 -14.95 8.62
N LEU A 119 12.34 -14.05 8.24
CA LEU A 119 10.96 -13.96 8.76
C LEU A 119 9.96 -14.71 7.86
N ILE A 120 10.44 -15.31 6.76
CA ILE A 120 9.60 -15.97 5.77
C ILE A 120 9.73 -17.47 5.92
N ASP A 121 8.62 -18.18 5.98
CA ASP A 121 8.59 -19.64 5.98
C ASP A 121 9.16 -20.19 4.68
N ALA A 122 9.83 -21.35 4.76
CA ALA A 122 10.53 -21.94 3.63
C ALA A 122 9.63 -22.25 2.40
N ASP A 123 8.37 -22.60 2.64
CA ASP A 123 7.40 -22.87 1.58
C ASP A 123 6.92 -21.61 0.86
N LEU A 124 6.99 -20.46 1.51
CA LEU A 124 6.66 -19.16 0.94
C LEU A 124 7.89 -18.49 0.31
N LEU A 125 9.07 -18.69 0.87
CA LEU A 125 10.31 -18.09 0.36
C LEU A 125 10.57 -18.45 -1.12
N GLY A 126 10.26 -19.69 -1.52
CA GLY A 126 10.37 -20.15 -2.90
C GLY A 126 9.39 -19.54 -3.89
N GLN A 127 8.42 -18.77 -3.43
CA GLN A 127 7.37 -18.13 -4.24
C GLN A 127 7.66 -16.66 -4.55
N LEU A 128 8.74 -16.09 -4.00
CA LEU A 128 9.15 -14.71 -4.31
C LEU A 128 9.41 -14.55 -5.80
N THR A 129 8.85 -13.52 -6.41
CA THR A 129 8.96 -13.21 -7.83
C THR A 129 9.72 -11.92 -8.11
N SER A 130 9.82 -11.03 -7.13
CA SER A 130 10.51 -9.75 -7.23
C SER A 130 11.83 -9.73 -6.47
N THR A 131 12.63 -8.70 -6.71
CA THR A 131 13.87 -8.45 -5.98
C THR A 131 13.69 -7.47 -4.82
N THR A 132 12.45 -7.00 -4.57
CA THR A 132 12.17 -5.95 -3.60
C THR A 132 12.12 -6.45 -2.17
N ASP A 133 12.45 -5.58 -1.23
CA ASP A 133 12.16 -5.72 0.19
C ASP A 133 10.65 -5.76 0.46
N SER A 134 9.87 -5.08 -0.36
CA SER A 134 8.42 -4.97 -0.24
C SER A 134 7.69 -6.31 -0.39
N GLU A 135 8.06 -7.12 -1.40
CA GLU A 135 7.48 -8.47 -1.54
C GLU A 135 7.91 -9.37 -0.37
N ARG A 136 9.17 -9.28 0.06
CA ARG A 136 9.66 -10.01 1.23
C ARG A 136 8.92 -9.62 2.51
N TYR A 137 8.65 -8.34 2.70
CA TYR A 137 7.83 -7.85 3.82
C TYR A 137 6.41 -8.43 3.77
N PHE A 138 5.78 -8.43 2.59
CA PHE A 138 4.47 -9.06 2.40
C PHE A 138 4.50 -10.55 2.75
N PHE A 139 5.49 -11.29 2.27
CA PHE A 139 5.63 -12.72 2.52
C PHE A 139 5.97 -13.04 3.99
N ALA A 140 6.66 -12.16 4.69
CA ALA A 140 6.84 -12.26 6.14
C ALA A 140 5.51 -12.12 6.89
N ILE A 141 4.64 -11.18 6.47
CA ILE A 141 3.27 -11.07 7.00
C ILE A 141 2.48 -12.36 6.76
N LEU A 142 2.52 -12.91 5.53
CA LEU A 142 1.82 -14.15 5.19
C LEU A 142 2.31 -15.34 6.03
N SER A 143 3.60 -15.41 6.33
CA SER A 143 4.18 -16.45 7.20
C SER A 143 3.60 -16.36 8.61
N GLN A 144 3.58 -15.16 9.20
CA GLN A 144 2.99 -14.95 10.53
C GLN A 144 1.47 -15.19 10.53
N ALA A 145 0.77 -14.87 9.43
CA ALA A 145 -0.69 -15.02 9.33
C ALA A 145 -1.16 -16.48 9.43
N LYS A 146 -0.30 -17.45 9.14
CA LYS A 146 -0.61 -18.88 9.31
C LYS A 146 -0.96 -19.25 10.76
N SER A 147 -0.46 -18.49 11.74
CA SER A 147 -0.65 -18.77 13.16
C SER A 147 -1.42 -17.68 13.92
N LEU A 148 -1.36 -16.41 13.48
CA LEU A 148 -1.86 -15.28 14.27
C LEU A 148 -3.17 -14.66 13.72
N GLY A 149 -3.57 -14.98 12.51
CA GLY A 149 -4.53 -14.20 11.76
C GLY A 149 -3.92 -12.86 11.25
N LEU A 150 -4.50 -12.29 10.20
CA LEU A 150 -3.85 -11.27 9.39
C LEU A 150 -3.51 -9.98 10.16
N ILE A 151 -4.44 -9.45 10.96
CA ILE A 151 -4.24 -8.17 11.68
C ILE A 151 -3.07 -8.27 12.65
N GLU A 152 -3.02 -9.33 13.46
CA GLU A 152 -1.93 -9.54 14.43
C GLU A 152 -0.62 -9.94 13.72
N ALA A 153 -0.70 -10.63 12.59
CA ALA A 153 0.47 -10.95 11.76
C ALA A 153 1.14 -9.68 11.21
N ILE A 154 0.35 -8.74 10.67
CA ILE A 154 0.86 -7.43 10.24
C ILE A 154 1.55 -6.75 11.41
N ARG A 155 0.89 -6.65 12.55
CA ARG A 155 1.39 -5.99 13.76
C ARG A 155 2.70 -6.60 14.27
N ALA A 156 2.74 -7.93 14.38
CA ALA A 156 3.94 -8.67 14.81
C ALA A 156 5.12 -8.49 13.85
N THR A 157 4.84 -8.57 12.54
CA THR A 157 5.88 -8.39 11.50
C THR A 157 6.44 -6.98 11.52
N VAL A 158 5.58 -5.95 11.61
CA VAL A 158 6.01 -4.54 11.70
C VAL A 158 6.87 -4.32 12.92
N LYS A 159 6.45 -4.83 14.08
CA LYS A 159 7.20 -4.74 15.33
C LYS A 159 8.56 -5.42 15.23
N GLU A 160 8.62 -6.61 14.66
CA GLU A 160 9.88 -7.34 14.46
C GLU A 160 10.83 -6.58 13.53
N ILE A 161 10.35 -6.11 12.38
CA ILE A 161 11.15 -5.34 11.43
C ILE A 161 11.65 -4.05 12.09
N SER A 162 10.77 -3.28 12.71
CA SER A 162 11.12 -1.98 13.30
C SER A 162 12.11 -2.08 14.45
N SER A 163 12.12 -3.19 15.18
CA SER A 163 13.02 -3.41 16.31
C SER A 163 14.35 -4.08 15.96
N THR A 164 14.43 -4.81 14.83
CA THR A 164 15.60 -5.64 14.53
C THR A 164 16.31 -5.32 13.22
N LEU A 165 15.66 -4.58 12.31
CA LEU A 165 16.21 -4.28 10.99
C LEU A 165 16.39 -2.76 10.78
N LYS A 166 17.25 -2.40 9.83
CA LYS A 166 17.34 -1.01 9.37
C LYS A 166 16.28 -0.74 8.31
N TYR A 167 15.54 0.35 8.46
CA TYR A 167 14.52 0.75 7.50
C TYR A 167 14.41 2.27 7.47
N SER A 168 13.83 2.83 6.41
CA SER A 168 13.42 4.25 6.38
C SER A 168 11.96 4.40 6.74
N ALA A 169 11.10 3.62 6.10
CA ALA A 169 9.70 3.44 6.44
C ALA A 169 9.26 2.03 6.04
N ILE A 170 8.22 1.54 6.70
CA ILE A 170 7.49 0.30 6.38
C ILE A 170 5.99 0.58 6.32
N ASN A 171 5.65 1.76 5.80
CA ASN A 171 4.27 2.15 5.53
C ASN A 171 3.66 1.20 4.52
N SER A 172 2.56 0.59 4.86
CA SER A 172 1.93 -0.38 3.99
C SER A 172 0.41 -0.28 4.02
N ILE A 173 -0.22 -0.70 2.92
CA ILE A 173 -1.67 -0.88 2.89
C ILE A 173 -1.96 -2.28 2.36
N THR A 174 -2.80 -3.00 3.09
CA THR A 174 -3.25 -4.36 2.78
C THR A 174 -4.75 -4.33 2.53
N LEU A 175 -5.20 -4.97 1.46
CA LEU A 175 -6.61 -5.10 1.12
C LEU A 175 -6.97 -6.58 1.02
N THR A 176 -8.06 -6.94 1.66
CA THR A 176 -8.69 -8.28 1.62
C THR A 176 -10.19 -8.13 1.37
N PRO A 177 -10.96 -9.20 1.15
CA PRO A 177 -12.41 -9.13 1.10
C PRO A 177 -13.03 -8.47 2.35
N ASP A 178 -12.45 -8.71 3.54
CA ASP A 178 -13.03 -8.28 4.81
C ASP A 178 -12.46 -6.95 5.33
N PHE A 179 -11.19 -6.63 4.99
CA PHE A 179 -10.47 -5.52 5.63
C PHE A 179 -9.67 -4.67 4.64
N LEU A 180 -9.62 -3.36 4.93
CA LEU A 180 -8.59 -2.46 4.45
C LEU A 180 -7.74 -2.04 5.67
N ILE A 181 -6.42 -2.33 5.62
CA ILE A 181 -5.52 -2.14 6.76
C ILE A 181 -4.36 -1.27 6.32
N ALA A 182 -4.12 -0.15 7.02
CA ALA A 182 -2.98 0.72 6.76
C ALA A 182 -2.04 0.77 7.97
N VAL A 183 -0.75 0.67 7.72
CA VAL A 183 0.34 0.83 8.70
C VAL A 183 1.08 2.11 8.38
N CYS A 184 1.25 2.98 9.39
CA CYS A 184 2.16 4.11 9.36
C CYS A 184 3.29 3.86 10.35
N GLN A 185 4.46 3.48 9.82
CA GLN A 185 5.65 3.22 10.63
C GLN A 185 6.90 3.65 9.86
N TYR A 186 7.65 4.60 10.43
CA TYR A 186 8.89 5.11 9.84
C TYR A 186 9.92 5.46 10.92
N ASP A 187 11.19 5.45 10.54
CA ASP A 187 12.29 5.85 11.41
C ASP A 187 12.47 7.37 11.33
N GLU A 188 12.20 8.07 12.41
CA GLU A 188 12.31 9.53 12.51
C GLU A 188 13.77 10.02 12.43
N THR A 189 14.73 9.12 12.64
CA THR A 189 16.16 9.44 12.61
C THR A 189 16.76 9.27 11.20
N GLU A 190 16.09 8.54 10.32
CA GLU A 190 16.54 8.30 8.95
C GLU A 190 16.26 9.54 8.09
N GLN A 191 17.26 10.38 7.93
CA GLN A 191 17.19 11.54 7.03
C GLN A 191 17.33 11.05 5.58
N SER A 192 16.22 10.95 4.88
CA SER A 192 16.25 10.75 3.43
C SER A 192 16.59 12.05 2.71
N GLU A 193 17.12 11.98 1.48
CA GLU A 193 17.31 13.14 0.59
C GLU A 193 16.00 13.92 0.33
N TRP A 194 14.88 13.38 0.76
CA TRP A 194 13.51 13.88 0.61
C TRP A 194 12.97 14.45 1.92
N THR A 195 13.76 15.20 2.67
CA THR A 195 13.37 15.80 3.95
C THR A 195 12.30 16.90 3.81
N VAL A 196 11.18 16.55 3.16
CA VAL A 196 9.98 17.37 3.26
C VAL A 196 9.27 16.94 4.55
N PRO A 197 8.85 17.87 5.41
CA PRO A 197 8.04 17.53 6.56
C PRO A 197 6.85 16.65 6.14
N PHE A 198 6.54 15.63 6.95
CA PHE A 198 5.41 14.71 6.72
C PHE A 198 5.51 13.78 5.50
N HIS A 199 6.68 13.62 4.92
CA HIS A 199 6.88 12.79 3.71
C HIS A 199 6.37 11.34 3.85
N TYR A 200 6.49 10.76 5.04
CA TYR A 200 6.04 9.40 5.37
C TYR A 200 4.65 9.34 6.00
N GLU A 201 4.03 10.48 6.27
CA GLU A 201 2.70 10.50 6.88
C GLU A 201 1.67 9.87 5.93
N LEU A 202 0.79 9.05 6.50
CA LEU A 202 -0.44 8.62 5.87
C LEU A 202 -1.61 9.41 6.46
N ARG A 203 -2.61 9.66 5.64
CA ARG A 203 -3.85 10.31 6.06
C ARG A 203 -5.04 9.51 5.61
N PHE A 204 -6.15 9.64 6.34
CA PHE A 204 -7.40 8.99 5.98
C PHE A 204 -8.59 9.91 6.22
N THR A 205 -9.68 9.65 5.49
CA THR A 205 -10.98 10.26 5.71
C THR A 205 -12.08 9.20 5.59
N LYS A 206 -13.22 9.47 6.22
CA LYS A 206 -14.46 8.70 6.03
C LYS A 206 -15.56 9.66 5.63
N GLU A 207 -15.93 9.64 4.37
CA GLU A 207 -16.93 10.51 3.79
C GLU A 207 -17.60 9.84 2.59
N ASP A 208 -18.78 10.27 2.21
CA ASP A 208 -19.52 9.83 1.02
C ASP A 208 -19.61 8.30 0.86
N GLY A 209 -19.78 7.57 1.98
CA GLY A 209 -19.88 6.11 1.97
C GLY A 209 -18.58 5.39 1.67
N ALA A 210 -17.43 6.05 1.82
CA ALA A 210 -16.11 5.44 1.64
C ALA A 210 -15.14 5.83 2.75
N VAL A 211 -14.16 4.96 3.03
CA VAL A 211 -12.94 5.28 3.75
C VAL A 211 -11.81 5.35 2.73
N LYS A 212 -11.14 6.49 2.65
CA LYS A 212 -10.01 6.74 1.76
C LYS A 212 -8.73 6.89 2.59
N ILE A 213 -7.61 6.34 2.12
CA ILE A 213 -6.30 6.39 2.80
C ILE A 213 -5.25 6.75 1.76
N ALA A 214 -4.40 7.73 2.04
CA ALA A 214 -3.35 8.13 1.10
C ALA A 214 -2.09 8.64 1.77
N SER A 215 -0.99 8.60 1.00
CA SER A 215 0.22 9.38 1.27
C SER A 215 -0.04 10.86 1.08
N THR A 216 0.72 11.71 1.76
CA THR A 216 0.66 13.18 1.65
C THR A 216 1.25 13.71 0.32
N GLY A 217 1.13 15.02 0.10
CA GLY A 217 1.79 15.73 -1.00
C GLY A 217 0.90 16.05 -2.20
N TRP A 218 -0.43 15.95 -2.08
CA TRP A 218 -1.40 16.20 -3.15
C TRP A 218 -2.66 16.97 -2.72
N GLY A 219 -2.60 17.68 -1.57
CA GLY A 219 -3.60 18.66 -1.21
C GLY A 219 -4.69 18.23 -0.23
N HIS A 220 -4.61 17.06 0.40
CA HIS A 220 -5.56 16.60 1.42
C HIS A 220 -5.03 16.76 2.85
N ASP A 221 -4.62 17.98 3.19
CA ASP A 221 -4.09 18.30 4.51
C ASP A 221 -5.17 18.36 5.61
N ASP A 222 -6.43 18.38 5.22
CA ASP A 222 -7.62 18.30 6.07
C ASP A 222 -7.99 16.85 6.49
N TRP A 223 -7.44 15.83 5.83
CA TRP A 223 -7.67 14.45 6.23
C TRP A 223 -6.99 14.15 7.58
N THR A 224 -7.58 13.23 8.35
CA THR A 224 -7.06 12.81 9.65
C THR A 224 -5.70 12.13 9.48
N PRO A 225 -4.64 12.60 10.17
CA PRO A 225 -3.34 11.95 10.11
C PRO A 225 -3.36 10.58 10.80
N LEU A 226 -2.79 9.57 10.15
CA LEU A 226 -2.40 8.32 10.77
C LEU A 226 -0.93 8.46 11.21
N THR A 227 -0.74 8.66 12.51
CA THR A 227 0.58 8.99 13.06
C THR A 227 1.52 7.79 13.09
N ASN A 228 2.83 8.06 13.19
CA ASN A 228 3.87 7.04 13.31
C ASN A 228 3.59 6.05 14.44
N GLY A 229 3.83 4.76 14.23
CA GLY A 229 3.56 3.68 15.20
C GLY A 229 2.09 3.27 15.28
N LYS A 230 1.26 3.63 14.28
CA LYS A 230 -0.17 3.31 14.28
C LYS A 230 -0.57 2.45 13.08
N MET A 231 -1.61 1.66 13.32
CA MET A 231 -2.28 0.84 12.31
C MET A 231 -3.77 1.17 12.29
N LEU A 232 -4.30 1.55 11.14
CA LEU A 232 -5.73 1.74 10.89
C LEU A 232 -6.29 0.41 10.33
N VAL A 233 -7.34 -0.10 10.94
CA VAL A 233 -8.09 -1.28 10.48
C VAL A 233 -9.51 -0.86 10.16
N VAL A 234 -9.91 -0.99 8.90
CA VAL A 234 -11.25 -0.73 8.40
C VAL A 234 -11.94 -2.05 8.12
N ASN A 235 -13.11 -2.29 8.71
CA ASN A 235 -13.99 -3.40 8.37
C ASN A 235 -14.80 -3.01 7.13
N ARG A 236 -14.71 -3.78 6.04
CA ARG A 236 -15.34 -3.44 4.77
C ARG A 236 -16.85 -3.69 4.77
N ALA A 237 -17.36 -4.54 5.67
CA ALA A 237 -18.79 -4.84 5.72
C ALA A 237 -19.66 -3.65 6.19
N ASP A 238 -19.08 -2.74 7.02
CA ASP A 238 -19.83 -1.63 7.63
C ASP A 238 -19.03 -0.30 7.65
N LEU A 239 -17.81 -0.32 7.11
CA LEU A 239 -16.86 0.79 7.12
C LEU A 239 -16.54 1.31 8.54
N SER A 240 -16.78 0.50 9.57
CA SER A 240 -16.27 0.80 10.91
C SER A 240 -14.75 0.70 10.91
N HIS A 241 -14.10 1.55 11.71
CA HIS A 241 -12.65 1.53 11.77
C HIS A 241 -12.13 1.71 13.18
N LYS A 242 -10.92 1.24 13.42
CA LYS A 242 -10.18 1.42 14.67
C LYS A 242 -8.71 1.69 14.39
N ILE A 243 -8.08 2.46 15.26
CA ILE A 243 -6.64 2.70 15.25
C ILE A 243 -6.02 1.90 16.39
N LEU A 244 -4.98 1.14 16.08
CA LEU A 244 -4.25 0.29 17.01
C LEU A 244 -2.80 0.77 17.13
N ASP A 245 -2.19 0.58 18.28
CA ASP A 245 -0.74 0.72 18.45
C ASP A 245 0.00 -0.48 17.85
N ILE A 246 1.18 -0.25 17.28
CA ILE A 246 2.08 -1.27 16.74
C ILE A 246 3.04 -1.77 17.80
#